data_a02595736df0c5027c597193aa0422a2
#
_entry.id   a02595736df0c5027c597193aa0422a2
#
_cell.length_a   1.000
_cell.length_b   1.000
_cell.length_c   1.000
_cell.angle_alpha   90.00
_cell.angle_beta   90.00
_cell.angle_gamma   90.00
#
_symmetry.space_group_name_H-M   'P 1'
#
loop_
_entity.id
_entity.type
_entity.pdbx_description
1 polymer ?
#
loop_
_entity_poly.entity_id
_entity_poly.type
_entity_poly.pdbx_seq_one_letter_code
_entity_poly.pdbx_strand_id
1 'polypeptide(L)'
;MKMKEAPSLNLWHTNLNIDEEVRGINRLITDINKGYKVFYDIYTEEEKKKDPFKKHTGLFYLRGKKNAPYMIMLPGGGYYYVGILHEGFPIAEEINKYGYNAFVLKYRVDTGGKYPYDYEYLAAKDLIRAVKFIEDNYIELEVSKENYSLWGGSAGARTVSDAVYCEAGIQNEERLFPCVTVIAYTYFCDKVKFCKNDVPAFFIVGKNDAIVPWQDVKERVDSMKNVGCIVEEHIISNLKHGFGVGKGTKAEGWIDLAVKFWEKNMKK
;
A
#
# COMPACT_ATOMS: atom_id res chain seq x y z
N MET A 1 -12.33 -18.08 -14.28
CA MET A 1 -11.20 -18.80 -13.64
C MET A 1 -11.72 -19.48 -12.40
N LYS A 2 -11.60 -20.81 -12.27
CA LYS A 2 -12.03 -21.52 -11.05
C LYS A 2 -10.82 -21.52 -10.10
N MET A 3 -10.78 -20.61 -9.14
CA MET A 3 -9.71 -20.55 -8.13
C MET A 3 -9.88 -21.64 -7.06
N LYS A 4 -9.96 -22.90 -7.46
CA LYS A 4 -10.07 -24.01 -6.51
C LYS A 4 -8.77 -24.32 -5.73
N GLU A 5 -7.64 -23.72 -6.12
CA GLU A 5 -6.32 -24.02 -5.55
C GLU A 5 -5.74 -22.87 -4.70
N ALA A 6 -6.44 -21.74 -4.56
CA ALA A 6 -5.98 -20.63 -3.72
C ALA A 6 -5.70 -21.02 -2.24
N PRO A 7 -6.44 -21.97 -1.64
CA PRO A 7 -6.17 -22.43 -0.27
C PRO A 7 -4.88 -23.24 -0.11
N SER A 8 -4.27 -23.74 -1.19
CA SER A 8 -3.02 -24.52 -1.14
C SER A 8 -1.76 -23.66 -1.18
N LEU A 9 -1.90 -22.37 -1.51
CA LEU A 9 -0.81 -21.42 -1.36
C LEU A 9 -0.64 -21.17 0.13
N ASN A 10 0.52 -21.48 0.70
CA ASN A 10 0.91 -21.10 2.08
C ASN A 10 1.01 -19.56 2.16
N LEU A 11 -0.13 -18.91 2.07
CA LEU A 11 -0.24 -17.48 2.20
C LEU A 11 -0.25 -17.15 3.70
N TRP A 12 0.58 -16.24 4.10
CA TRP A 12 0.67 -15.75 5.48
C TRP A 12 -0.54 -14.90 5.87
N HIS A 13 -1.51 -14.79 4.96
CA HIS A 13 -2.76 -14.07 5.15
C HIS A 13 -3.79 -14.96 5.84
N THR A 14 -4.39 -14.42 6.87
CA THR A 14 -5.32 -15.17 7.72
C THR A 14 -6.77 -15.06 7.29
N ASN A 15 -7.07 -14.21 6.30
CA ASN A 15 -8.44 -13.96 5.86
C ASN A 15 -8.51 -13.78 4.34
N LEU A 16 -8.55 -14.91 3.62
CA LEU A 16 -8.80 -14.91 2.18
C LEU A 16 -10.30 -14.90 1.92
N ASN A 17 -10.78 -13.86 1.25
CA ASN A 17 -12.14 -13.78 0.78
C ASN A 17 -12.19 -13.83 -0.73
N ILE A 18 -12.53 -15.01 -1.28
CA ILE A 18 -12.55 -15.28 -2.72
C ILE A 18 -13.48 -14.31 -3.47
N ASP A 19 -14.61 -13.95 -2.89
CA ASP A 19 -15.57 -13.03 -3.53
C ASP A 19 -14.97 -11.62 -3.68
N GLU A 20 -14.20 -11.16 -2.70
CA GLU A 20 -13.49 -9.88 -2.76
C GLU A 20 -12.39 -9.89 -3.83
N GLU A 21 -11.62 -10.98 -3.90
CA GLU A 21 -10.58 -11.17 -4.91
C GLU A 21 -11.18 -11.18 -6.32
N VAL A 22 -12.26 -11.92 -6.50
CA VAL A 22 -12.98 -12.02 -7.79
C VAL A 22 -13.55 -10.66 -8.20
N ARG A 23 -14.07 -9.85 -7.26
CA ARG A 23 -14.57 -8.51 -7.57
C ARG A 23 -13.46 -7.60 -8.09
N GLY A 24 -12.31 -7.55 -7.43
CA GLY A 24 -11.18 -6.75 -7.88
C GLY A 24 -10.69 -7.14 -9.29
N ILE A 25 -10.61 -8.44 -9.58
CA ILE A 25 -10.25 -8.94 -10.92
C ILE A 25 -11.32 -8.57 -11.95
N ASN A 26 -12.61 -8.78 -11.64
CA ASN A 26 -13.70 -8.47 -12.55
C ASN A 26 -13.76 -6.97 -12.88
N ARG A 27 -13.37 -6.11 -11.93
CA ARG A 27 -13.25 -4.67 -12.16
C ARG A 27 -12.22 -4.38 -13.25
N LEU A 28 -11.03 -4.96 -13.17
CA LEU A 28 -9.99 -4.81 -14.18
C LEU A 28 -10.43 -5.36 -15.54
N ILE A 29 -11.07 -6.54 -15.57
CA ILE A 29 -11.63 -7.13 -16.80
C ILE A 29 -12.66 -6.19 -17.44
N THR A 30 -13.51 -5.58 -16.61
CA THR A 30 -14.53 -4.62 -17.08
C THR A 30 -13.87 -3.39 -17.74
N ASP A 31 -12.82 -2.87 -17.12
CA ASP A 31 -12.10 -1.71 -17.66
C ASP A 31 -11.35 -2.07 -18.96
N ILE A 32 -10.74 -3.26 -19.05
CA ILE A 32 -10.13 -3.78 -20.28
C ILE A 32 -11.17 -3.88 -21.41
N ASN A 33 -12.34 -4.45 -21.11
CA ASN A 33 -13.42 -4.59 -22.09
C ASN A 33 -13.98 -3.25 -22.59
N LYS A 34 -13.80 -2.17 -21.82
CA LYS A 34 -14.10 -0.79 -22.23
C LYS A 34 -12.95 -0.11 -22.99
N GLY A 35 -11.86 -0.81 -23.23
CA GLY A 35 -10.67 -0.28 -23.92
C GLY A 35 -9.70 0.49 -23.03
N TYR A 36 -9.87 0.46 -21.73
CA TYR A 36 -8.94 1.13 -20.82
C TYR A 36 -7.68 0.31 -20.57
N LYS A 37 -6.54 0.97 -20.56
CA LYS A 37 -5.28 0.39 -20.08
C LYS A 37 -5.34 0.27 -18.55
N VAL A 38 -5.09 -0.92 -18.02
CA VAL A 38 -5.18 -1.22 -16.59
C VAL A 38 -3.85 -1.53 -15.92
N PHE A 39 -2.77 -1.65 -16.70
CA PHE A 39 -1.43 -1.87 -16.20
C PHE A 39 -0.44 -0.92 -16.87
N TYR A 40 0.43 -0.30 -16.07
CA TYR A 40 1.40 0.68 -16.51
C TYR A 40 2.79 0.30 -16.03
N ASP A 41 3.74 0.24 -16.95
CA ASP A 41 5.15 0.17 -16.64
C ASP A 41 5.60 1.52 -16.05
N ILE A 42 6.34 1.46 -14.93
CA ILE A 42 6.90 2.66 -14.29
C ILE A 42 8.36 2.90 -14.67
N TYR A 43 8.99 1.94 -15.33
CA TYR A 43 10.36 2.01 -15.80
C TYR A 43 10.43 1.90 -17.32
N THR A 44 11.39 2.61 -17.92
CA THR A 44 11.66 2.54 -19.37
C THR A 44 12.33 1.22 -19.75
N GLU A 45 12.28 0.86 -21.03
CA GLU A 45 12.95 -0.34 -21.54
C GLU A 45 14.46 -0.28 -21.34
N GLU A 46 15.08 0.90 -21.35
CA GLU A 46 16.50 1.09 -21.08
C GLU A 46 16.83 0.83 -19.60
N GLU A 47 16.00 1.30 -18.68
CA GLU A 47 16.15 1.02 -17.25
C GLU A 47 15.97 -0.48 -16.95
N LYS A 48 15.02 -1.14 -17.63
CA LYS A 48 14.80 -2.59 -17.51
C LYS A 48 15.92 -3.43 -18.11
N LYS A 49 16.63 -2.92 -19.14
CA LYS A 49 17.83 -3.57 -19.69
C LYS A 49 19.01 -3.50 -18.69
N LYS A 50 19.16 -2.36 -18.01
CA LYS A 50 20.22 -2.16 -16.99
C LYS A 50 19.95 -2.93 -15.72
N ASP A 51 18.68 -3.03 -15.31
CA ASP A 51 18.23 -3.78 -14.14
C ASP A 51 17.01 -4.65 -14.54
N PRO A 52 17.23 -5.93 -14.90
CA PRO A 52 16.17 -6.82 -15.36
C PRO A 52 15.03 -7.05 -14.37
N PHE A 53 15.25 -6.84 -13.07
CA PHE A 53 14.19 -7.02 -12.05
C PHE A 53 13.12 -5.93 -12.12
N LYS A 54 13.43 -4.77 -12.69
CA LYS A 54 12.46 -3.73 -13.00
C LYS A 54 11.37 -4.18 -13.99
N LYS A 55 11.58 -5.28 -14.73
CA LYS A 55 10.55 -5.88 -15.61
C LYS A 55 9.35 -6.44 -14.84
N HIS A 56 9.52 -6.69 -13.55
CA HIS A 56 8.48 -7.26 -12.70
C HIS A 56 7.73 -6.21 -11.88
N THR A 57 8.03 -4.92 -12.08
CA THR A 57 7.36 -3.80 -11.41
C THR A 57 6.28 -3.19 -12.30
N GLY A 58 5.36 -2.46 -11.68
CA GLY A 58 4.36 -1.70 -12.41
C GLY A 58 3.14 -1.37 -11.55
N LEU A 59 2.24 -0.60 -12.11
CA LEU A 59 1.02 -0.14 -11.47
C LEU A 59 -0.20 -0.75 -12.14
N PHE A 60 -1.02 -1.47 -11.38
CA PHE A 60 -2.40 -1.72 -11.77
C PHE A 60 -3.24 -0.51 -11.42
N TYR A 61 -4.17 -0.14 -12.28
CA TYR A 61 -5.03 1.01 -12.10
C TYR A 61 -6.50 0.60 -12.12
N LEU A 62 -7.18 0.79 -11.00
CA LEU A 62 -8.62 0.69 -10.84
C LEU A 62 -9.19 2.11 -10.83
N ARG A 63 -9.93 2.47 -11.89
CA ARG A 63 -10.42 3.84 -12.09
C ARG A 63 -11.57 4.18 -11.16
N GLY A 64 -11.45 5.34 -10.50
CA GLY A 64 -12.52 5.98 -9.76
C GLY A 64 -13.23 7.05 -10.60
N LYS A 65 -13.62 8.16 -9.95
CA LYS A 65 -14.13 9.34 -10.63
C LYS A 65 -12.99 10.10 -11.30
N LYS A 66 -13.26 10.63 -12.48
CA LYS A 66 -12.34 11.48 -13.22
C LYS A 66 -11.85 12.65 -12.37
N ASN A 67 -10.54 12.91 -12.38
CA ASN A 67 -9.86 13.96 -11.61
C ASN A 67 -10.06 13.88 -10.09
N ALA A 68 -10.54 12.75 -9.55
CA ALA A 68 -10.50 12.52 -8.11
C ALA A 68 -9.08 12.26 -7.63
N PRO A 69 -8.79 12.51 -6.34
CA PRO A 69 -7.55 12.05 -5.70
C PRO A 69 -7.33 10.53 -5.89
N TYR A 70 -6.10 10.10 -5.70
CA TYR A 70 -5.75 8.69 -5.82
C TYR A 70 -5.10 8.14 -4.56
N MET A 71 -5.21 6.84 -4.40
CA MET A 71 -4.48 6.04 -3.43
C MET A 71 -3.54 5.08 -4.16
N ILE A 72 -2.34 4.85 -3.61
CA ILE A 72 -1.48 3.74 -4.02
C ILE A 72 -1.49 2.71 -2.92
N MET A 73 -1.95 1.48 -3.23
CA MET A 73 -1.90 0.33 -2.34
C MET A 73 -0.63 -0.48 -2.58
N LEU A 74 0.13 -0.71 -1.53
CA LEU A 74 1.27 -1.60 -1.48
C LEU A 74 0.89 -2.86 -0.68
N PRO A 75 0.61 -3.98 -1.35
CA PRO A 75 0.28 -5.22 -0.67
C PRO A 75 1.45 -5.81 0.11
N GLY A 76 1.16 -6.59 1.14
CA GLY A 76 2.15 -7.36 1.88
C GLY A 76 2.71 -8.55 1.10
N GLY A 77 3.50 -9.38 1.78
CA GLY A 77 4.12 -10.58 1.22
C GLY A 77 5.55 -10.82 1.70
N GLY A 78 5.99 -10.12 2.79
CA GLY A 78 7.29 -10.31 3.43
C GLY A 78 8.48 -10.05 2.51
N TYR A 79 8.30 -9.29 1.44
CA TYR A 79 9.26 -9.10 0.34
C TYR A 79 9.64 -10.38 -0.43
N TYR A 80 8.92 -11.49 -0.26
CA TYR A 80 9.07 -12.71 -1.07
C TYR A 80 8.10 -12.74 -2.25
N TYR A 81 6.95 -12.10 -2.10
CA TYR A 81 5.93 -11.90 -3.14
C TYR A 81 5.15 -10.61 -2.87
N VAL A 82 4.29 -10.23 -3.79
CA VAL A 82 3.36 -9.10 -3.62
C VAL A 82 1.93 -9.64 -3.64
N GLY A 83 1.21 -9.48 -2.54
CA GLY A 83 -0.14 -9.99 -2.31
C GLY A 83 -1.24 -9.27 -3.09
N ILE A 84 -1.07 -9.11 -4.40
CA ILE A 84 -1.95 -8.29 -5.25
C ILE A 84 -3.39 -8.78 -5.23
N LEU A 85 -3.60 -10.11 -5.29
CA LEU A 85 -4.93 -10.69 -5.45
C LEU A 85 -5.78 -10.60 -4.18
N HIS A 86 -5.20 -10.90 -3.03
CA HIS A 86 -5.93 -11.02 -1.77
C HIS A 86 -5.86 -9.78 -0.88
N GLU A 87 -5.02 -8.83 -1.21
CA GLU A 87 -4.87 -7.57 -0.46
C GLU A 87 -4.96 -6.35 -1.38
N GLY A 88 -4.19 -6.33 -2.47
CA GLY A 88 -4.09 -5.19 -3.37
C GLY A 88 -5.41 -4.84 -4.04
N PHE A 89 -5.96 -5.74 -4.85
CA PHE A 89 -7.18 -5.49 -5.61
C PHE A 89 -8.43 -5.34 -4.72
N PRO A 90 -8.63 -6.16 -3.66
CA PRO A 90 -9.76 -5.97 -2.77
C PRO A 90 -9.78 -4.60 -2.09
N ILE A 91 -8.66 -4.12 -1.54
CA ILE A 91 -8.58 -2.80 -0.91
C ILE A 91 -8.78 -1.69 -1.96
N ALA A 92 -8.17 -1.81 -3.15
CA ALA A 92 -8.35 -0.83 -4.22
C ALA A 92 -9.80 -0.74 -4.70
N GLU A 93 -10.52 -1.86 -4.76
CA GLU A 93 -11.94 -1.91 -5.11
C GLU A 93 -12.80 -1.24 -4.04
N GLU A 94 -12.49 -1.44 -2.75
CA GLU A 94 -13.18 -0.73 -1.66
C GLU A 94 -12.99 0.79 -1.78
N ILE A 95 -11.79 1.27 -2.09
CA ILE A 95 -11.52 2.70 -2.30
C ILE A 95 -12.31 3.27 -3.49
N ASN A 96 -12.45 2.50 -4.56
CA ASN A 96 -13.27 2.94 -5.70
C ASN A 96 -14.74 3.19 -5.35
N LYS A 97 -15.31 2.53 -4.33
CA LYS A 97 -16.69 2.77 -3.89
C LYS A 97 -16.92 4.20 -3.40
N TYR A 98 -15.88 4.85 -2.87
CA TYR A 98 -15.90 6.27 -2.49
C TYR A 98 -15.70 7.20 -3.69
N GLY A 99 -15.35 6.66 -4.84
CA GLY A 99 -15.09 7.42 -6.06
C GLY A 99 -13.64 7.84 -6.24
N TYR A 100 -12.74 7.46 -5.34
CA TYR A 100 -11.32 7.71 -5.48
C TYR A 100 -10.66 6.77 -6.49
N ASN A 101 -9.61 7.23 -7.14
CA ASN A 101 -8.78 6.42 -7.99
C ASN A 101 -7.87 5.53 -7.14
N ALA A 102 -7.61 4.30 -7.57
CA ALA A 102 -6.76 3.38 -6.83
C ALA A 102 -5.72 2.73 -7.74
N PHE A 103 -4.47 2.81 -7.33
CA PHE A 103 -3.38 2.08 -7.94
C PHE A 103 -2.90 0.98 -7.00
N VAL A 104 -2.49 -0.16 -7.57
CA VAL A 104 -1.83 -1.22 -6.82
C VAL A 104 -0.43 -1.38 -7.36
N LEU A 105 0.56 -1.13 -6.51
CA LEU A 105 1.97 -1.22 -6.90
C LEU A 105 2.47 -2.67 -6.77
N LYS A 106 2.94 -3.20 -7.88
CA LYS A 106 3.77 -4.40 -7.92
C LYS A 106 5.24 -3.97 -7.83
N TYR A 107 5.79 -3.96 -6.63
CA TYR A 107 7.17 -3.56 -6.35
C TYR A 107 8.14 -4.75 -6.42
N ARG A 108 9.45 -4.48 -6.47
CA ARG A 108 10.49 -5.53 -6.47
C ARG A 108 10.50 -6.27 -5.15
N VAL A 109 10.67 -7.58 -5.25
CA VAL A 109 10.77 -8.52 -4.12
C VAL A 109 11.97 -9.44 -4.29
N ASP A 110 12.32 -10.19 -3.26
CA ASP A 110 13.37 -11.21 -3.33
C ASP A 110 12.97 -12.32 -4.31
N THR A 111 13.84 -12.58 -5.26
CA THR A 111 13.68 -13.65 -6.26
C THR A 111 14.63 -14.82 -6.01
N GLY A 112 14.89 -15.15 -4.76
CA GLY A 112 15.70 -16.31 -4.38
C GLY A 112 17.19 -16.02 -4.22
N GLY A 113 17.55 -14.93 -3.54
CA GLY A 113 18.90 -14.66 -3.09
C GLY A 113 19.87 -14.16 -4.17
N LYS A 114 19.36 -13.73 -5.32
CA LYS A 114 20.15 -13.12 -6.39
C LYS A 114 20.48 -11.65 -6.16
N TYR A 115 19.80 -11.02 -5.20
CA TYR A 115 20.13 -9.68 -4.74
C TYR A 115 20.76 -9.76 -3.35
N PRO A 116 21.98 -9.30 -3.18
CA PRO A 116 22.57 -9.06 -1.86
C PRO A 116 22.08 -7.73 -1.26
N TYR A 117 20.90 -7.21 -1.65
CA TYR A 117 20.50 -5.84 -1.39
C TYR A 117 19.24 -5.75 -0.55
N ASP A 118 19.17 -4.63 0.12
CA ASP A 118 18.07 -4.13 0.91
C ASP A 118 16.78 -4.03 0.09
N TYR A 119 15.91 -5.05 0.20
CA TYR A 119 14.63 -5.08 -0.51
C TYR A 119 13.70 -3.95 -0.07
N GLU A 120 13.81 -3.51 1.17
CA GLU A 120 13.08 -2.39 1.71
C GLU A 120 13.42 -1.12 0.93
N TYR A 121 14.72 -0.84 0.76
CA TYR A 121 15.18 0.27 -0.07
C TYR A 121 14.71 0.19 -1.52
N LEU A 122 14.83 -0.98 -2.16
CA LEU A 122 14.42 -1.14 -3.56
C LEU A 122 12.92 -0.99 -3.75
N ALA A 123 12.10 -1.51 -2.84
CA ALA A 123 10.66 -1.35 -2.87
C ALA A 123 10.24 0.12 -2.63
N ALA A 124 10.91 0.82 -1.71
CA ALA A 124 10.69 2.24 -1.48
C ALA A 124 11.06 3.09 -2.73
N LYS A 125 12.15 2.75 -3.43
CA LYS A 125 12.51 3.39 -4.71
C LYS A 125 11.47 3.13 -5.80
N ASP A 126 10.86 1.94 -5.83
CA ASP A 126 9.76 1.64 -6.75
C ASP A 126 8.51 2.46 -6.44
N LEU A 127 8.20 2.67 -5.15
CA LEU A 127 7.10 3.54 -4.74
C LEU A 127 7.36 5.00 -5.13
N ILE A 128 8.55 5.53 -4.88
CA ILE A 128 8.94 6.90 -5.27
C ILE A 128 8.81 7.05 -6.79
N ARG A 129 9.26 6.05 -7.55
CA ARG A 129 9.15 6.05 -9.02
C ARG A 129 7.69 5.98 -9.47
N ALA A 130 6.84 5.22 -8.77
CA ALA A 130 5.42 5.11 -9.08
C ALA A 130 4.67 6.43 -8.87
N VAL A 131 4.93 7.13 -7.75
CA VAL A 131 4.35 8.46 -7.50
C VAL A 131 4.77 9.43 -8.60
N LYS A 132 6.08 9.49 -8.92
CA LYS A 132 6.57 10.35 -10.00
C LYS A 132 5.92 10.01 -11.35
N PHE A 133 5.78 8.73 -11.69
CA PHE A 133 5.09 8.31 -12.91
C PHE A 133 3.66 8.84 -12.97
N ILE A 134 2.89 8.74 -11.87
CA ILE A 134 1.52 9.26 -11.81
C ILE A 134 1.52 10.79 -11.95
N GLU A 135 2.42 11.49 -11.26
CA GLU A 135 2.55 12.95 -11.33
C GLU A 135 2.90 13.43 -12.75
N ASP A 136 3.77 12.72 -13.46
CA ASP A 136 4.16 13.06 -14.84
C ASP A 136 3.02 12.78 -15.84
N ASN A 137 2.07 11.88 -15.53
CA ASN A 137 1.01 11.41 -16.43
C ASN A 137 -0.42 11.71 -15.90
N TYR A 138 -0.58 12.58 -14.90
CA TYR A 138 -1.86 12.76 -14.19
C TYR A 138 -3.03 13.19 -15.09
N ILE A 139 -2.76 13.94 -16.16
CA ILE A 139 -3.78 14.37 -17.13
C ILE A 139 -4.30 13.16 -17.91
N GLU A 140 -3.39 12.32 -18.45
CA GLU A 140 -3.74 11.11 -19.19
C GLU A 140 -4.44 10.08 -18.31
N LEU A 141 -3.97 9.96 -17.05
CA LEU A 141 -4.56 9.07 -16.05
C LEU A 141 -5.88 9.61 -15.49
N GLU A 142 -6.21 10.88 -15.74
CA GLU A 142 -7.41 11.57 -15.23
C GLU A 142 -7.51 11.53 -13.70
N VAL A 143 -6.38 11.78 -13.01
CA VAL A 143 -6.30 11.83 -11.54
C VAL A 143 -5.86 13.22 -11.04
N SER A 144 -6.22 13.55 -9.80
CA SER A 144 -5.65 14.73 -9.12
C SER A 144 -4.26 14.41 -8.59
N LYS A 145 -3.31 15.33 -8.73
CA LYS A 145 -2.01 15.23 -8.06
C LYS A 145 -2.07 15.60 -6.57
N GLU A 146 -3.11 16.32 -6.20
CA GLU A 146 -3.28 16.77 -4.83
C GLU A 146 -4.02 15.73 -3.99
N ASN A 147 -3.75 15.76 -2.71
CA ASN A 147 -4.44 14.93 -1.73
C ASN A 147 -4.32 13.42 -1.95
N TYR A 148 -3.28 12.95 -2.65
CA TYR A 148 -3.06 11.51 -2.78
C TYR A 148 -2.70 10.87 -1.43
N SER A 149 -2.95 9.57 -1.29
CA SER A 149 -2.62 8.80 -0.09
C SER A 149 -1.82 7.54 -0.42
N LEU A 150 -1.01 7.11 0.54
CA LEU A 150 -0.21 5.89 0.42
C LEU A 150 -0.65 4.88 1.48
N TRP A 151 -1.05 3.71 1.04
CA TRP A 151 -1.58 2.64 1.87
C TRP A 151 -0.72 1.40 1.75
N GLY A 152 -0.50 0.72 2.86
CA GLY A 152 0.25 -0.54 2.82
C GLY A 152 -0.19 -1.54 3.87
N GLY A 153 -0.01 -2.83 3.55
CA GLY A 153 -0.15 -3.94 4.47
C GLY A 153 1.18 -4.67 4.67
N SER A 154 1.56 -5.01 5.90
CA SER A 154 2.77 -5.79 6.21
C SER A 154 4.03 -5.18 5.56
N ALA A 155 4.75 -5.92 4.72
CA ALA A 155 5.92 -5.43 3.98
C ALA A 155 5.60 -4.18 3.12
N GLY A 156 4.40 -4.10 2.54
CA GLY A 156 3.98 -2.91 1.80
C GLY A 156 3.80 -1.68 2.70
N ALA A 157 3.30 -1.87 3.92
CA ALA A 157 3.20 -0.79 4.91
C ALA A 157 4.58 -0.33 5.39
N ARG A 158 5.53 -1.26 5.54
CA ARG A 158 6.93 -0.93 5.80
C ARG A 158 7.49 -0.06 4.66
N THR A 159 7.30 -0.46 3.41
CA THR A 159 7.73 0.30 2.23
C THR A 159 7.14 1.72 2.18
N VAL A 160 5.86 1.89 2.55
CA VAL A 160 5.25 3.23 2.70
C VAL A 160 5.96 4.05 3.76
N SER A 161 6.24 3.43 4.93
CA SER A 161 6.97 4.09 6.03
C SER A 161 8.36 4.53 5.58
N ASP A 162 9.10 3.66 4.90
CA ASP A 162 10.46 3.93 4.42
C ASP A 162 10.49 5.14 3.48
N ALA A 163 9.57 5.21 2.52
CA ALA A 163 9.52 6.28 1.53
C ALA A 163 9.02 7.62 2.09
N VAL A 164 8.22 7.60 3.18
CA VAL A 164 7.61 8.80 3.75
C VAL A 164 8.37 9.33 4.97
N TYR A 165 8.99 8.46 5.77
CA TYR A 165 9.67 8.87 7.01
C TYR A 165 11.19 8.68 6.95
N CYS A 166 11.77 8.53 5.75
CA CYS A 166 13.22 8.40 5.50
C CYS A 166 13.84 7.21 6.23
N GLU A 167 13.22 6.05 6.11
CA GLU A 167 13.75 4.78 6.62
C GLU A 167 14.46 4.01 5.49
N ALA A 168 15.06 2.86 5.79
CA ALA A 168 15.73 1.98 4.84
C ALA A 168 16.72 2.70 3.88
N GLY A 169 17.39 3.76 4.34
CA GLY A 169 18.38 4.50 3.54
C GLY A 169 17.80 5.52 2.56
N ILE A 170 16.51 5.76 2.53
CA ILE A 170 15.88 6.81 1.71
C ILE A 170 16.35 8.18 2.22
N GLN A 171 16.85 9.00 1.30
CA GLN A 171 17.33 10.34 1.61
C GLN A 171 16.18 11.33 1.68
N ASN A 172 16.37 12.41 2.43
CA ASN A 172 15.33 13.41 2.70
C ASN A 172 14.81 14.09 1.41
N GLU A 173 15.68 14.27 0.41
CA GLU A 173 15.35 14.84 -0.89
C GLU A 173 14.47 13.94 -1.77
N GLU A 174 14.44 12.66 -1.45
CA GLU A 174 13.63 11.65 -2.16
C GLU A 174 12.30 11.37 -1.46
N ARG A 175 12.13 11.89 -0.27
CA ARG A 175 10.98 11.65 0.61
C ARG A 175 9.66 12.02 -0.06
N LEU A 176 8.64 11.19 0.11
CA LEU A 176 7.29 11.46 -0.36
C LEU A 176 6.46 12.22 0.68
N PHE A 177 5.54 13.05 0.19
CA PHE A 177 4.65 13.87 1.01
C PHE A 177 3.18 13.66 0.61
N PRO A 178 2.60 12.46 0.83
CA PRO A 178 1.17 12.24 0.62
C PRO A 178 0.33 13.08 1.61
N CYS A 179 -0.96 13.18 1.35
CA CYS A 179 -1.90 13.77 2.29
C CYS A 179 -1.94 12.98 3.61
N VAL A 180 -1.99 11.66 3.52
CA VAL A 180 -1.89 10.74 4.66
C VAL A 180 -1.18 9.45 4.26
N THR A 181 -0.67 8.73 5.28
CA THR A 181 -0.29 7.33 5.16
C THR A 181 -1.28 6.44 5.92
N VAL A 182 -1.52 5.23 5.39
CA VAL A 182 -2.28 4.17 6.07
C VAL A 182 -1.39 2.95 6.22
N ILE A 183 -1.04 2.63 7.44
CA ILE A 183 -0.02 1.65 7.84
C ILE A 183 -0.72 0.50 8.56
N ALA A 184 -0.86 -0.63 7.89
CA ALA A 184 -1.54 -1.80 8.44
C ALA A 184 -0.55 -2.92 8.79
N TYR A 185 -0.64 -3.42 10.03
CA TYR A 185 0.07 -4.61 10.55
C TYR A 185 1.54 -4.73 10.09
N THR A 186 2.37 -3.70 10.34
CA THR A 186 3.80 -3.74 9.99
C THR A 186 4.71 -3.53 11.20
N TYR A 187 5.95 -3.95 11.08
CA TYR A 187 7.00 -3.75 12.06
C TYR A 187 7.87 -2.54 11.68
N PHE A 188 8.63 -2.05 12.65
CA PHE A 188 9.56 -0.94 12.48
C PHE A 188 10.92 -1.30 13.06
N CYS A 189 11.99 -1.16 12.27
CA CYS A 189 13.35 -1.47 12.68
C CYS A 189 14.12 -0.21 13.06
N ASP A 190 13.81 0.91 12.43
CA ASP A 190 14.59 2.14 12.54
C ASP A 190 14.04 3.08 13.59
N LYS A 191 14.94 3.73 14.32
CA LYS A 191 14.58 4.84 15.21
C LYS A 191 14.50 6.13 14.41
N VAL A 192 13.29 6.47 14.00
CA VAL A 192 13.01 7.71 13.26
C VAL A 192 12.80 8.87 14.22
N LYS A 193 13.34 10.03 13.88
CA LYS A 193 13.03 11.29 14.57
C LYS A 193 11.87 11.97 13.85
N PHE A 194 10.71 11.95 14.49
CA PHE A 194 9.52 12.62 13.97
C PHE A 194 9.52 14.10 14.32
N CYS A 195 8.77 14.88 13.54
CA CYS A 195 8.46 16.28 13.79
C CYS A 195 6.95 16.53 13.63
N LYS A 196 6.45 17.61 14.21
CA LYS A 196 5.03 17.98 14.21
C LYS A 196 4.40 18.03 12.81
N ASN A 197 5.18 18.39 11.80
CA ASN A 197 4.72 18.57 10.43
C ASN A 197 4.92 17.33 9.56
N ASP A 198 5.27 16.20 10.14
CA ASP A 198 5.31 14.94 9.39
C ASP A 198 3.93 14.54 8.89
N VAL A 199 3.92 13.74 7.83
CA VAL A 199 2.71 13.28 7.17
C VAL A 199 1.77 12.62 8.18
N PRO A 200 0.48 13.00 8.22
CA PRO A 200 -0.52 12.35 9.07
C PRO A 200 -0.59 10.85 8.81
N ALA A 201 -0.73 10.05 9.86
CA ALA A 201 -0.69 8.59 9.76
C ALA A 201 -1.87 7.91 10.46
N PHE A 202 -2.46 6.94 9.76
CA PHE A 202 -3.44 5.99 10.30
C PHE A 202 -2.77 4.65 10.50
N PHE A 203 -2.82 4.11 11.71
CA PHE A 203 -2.25 2.80 12.05
C PHE A 203 -3.32 1.80 12.47
N ILE A 204 -3.19 0.56 11.98
CA ILE A 204 -4.06 -0.54 12.43
C ILE A 204 -3.26 -1.84 12.57
N VAL A 205 -3.43 -2.52 13.71
CA VAL A 205 -2.75 -3.78 14.01
C VAL A 205 -3.60 -4.66 14.95
N GLY A 206 -3.44 -5.96 14.82
CA GLY A 206 -4.07 -6.95 15.70
C GLY A 206 -3.21 -7.25 16.93
N LYS A 207 -3.83 -7.37 18.13
CA LYS A 207 -3.10 -7.83 19.34
C LYS A 207 -2.67 -9.30 19.27
N ASN A 208 -3.32 -10.09 18.42
CA ASN A 208 -3.02 -11.50 18.20
C ASN A 208 -2.23 -11.73 16.90
N ASP A 209 -1.57 -10.67 16.40
CA ASP A 209 -0.62 -10.78 15.31
C ASP A 209 0.61 -11.56 15.76
N ALA A 210 0.88 -12.71 15.12
CA ALA A 210 2.01 -13.58 15.46
C ALA A 210 3.30 -13.19 14.71
N ILE A 211 3.23 -12.24 13.81
CA ILE A 211 4.36 -11.78 12.96
C ILE A 211 4.85 -10.42 13.45
N VAL A 212 3.92 -9.52 13.74
CA VAL A 212 4.19 -8.14 14.13
C VAL A 212 3.74 -7.91 15.58
N PRO A 213 4.66 -7.65 16.51
CA PRO A 213 4.29 -7.22 17.86
C PRO A 213 3.54 -5.88 17.80
N TRP A 214 2.29 -5.86 18.25
CA TRP A 214 1.50 -4.62 18.27
C TRP A 214 2.14 -3.51 19.14
N GLN A 215 2.99 -3.90 20.07
CA GLN A 215 3.75 -2.97 20.91
C GLN A 215 4.69 -2.09 20.11
N ASP A 216 5.31 -2.62 19.04
CA ASP A 216 6.21 -1.85 18.17
C ASP A 216 5.43 -0.76 17.44
N VAL A 217 4.20 -1.10 16.98
CA VAL A 217 3.29 -0.11 16.37
C VAL A 217 2.89 0.95 17.40
N LYS A 218 2.59 0.55 18.64
CA LYS A 218 2.23 1.48 19.71
C LYS A 218 3.37 2.43 20.06
N GLU A 219 4.60 1.94 20.15
CA GLU A 219 5.79 2.75 20.41
C GLU A 219 5.99 3.79 19.30
N ARG A 220 5.84 3.39 18.05
CA ARG A 220 5.90 4.29 16.90
C ARG A 220 4.83 5.39 16.97
N VAL A 221 3.59 5.01 17.22
CA VAL A 221 2.45 5.93 17.36
C VAL A 221 2.68 6.93 18.51
N ASP A 222 3.14 6.45 19.67
CA ASP A 222 3.42 7.31 20.82
C ASP A 222 4.55 8.30 20.50
N SER A 223 5.60 7.86 19.82
CA SER A 223 6.70 8.72 19.37
C SER A 223 6.21 9.84 18.46
N MET A 224 5.31 9.54 17.52
CA MET A 224 4.70 10.54 16.63
C MET A 224 3.78 11.50 17.39
N LYS A 225 2.91 11.00 18.26
CA LYS A 225 1.99 11.81 19.08
C LYS A 225 2.75 12.74 20.02
N ASN A 226 3.85 12.30 20.62
CA ASN A 226 4.65 13.08 21.56
C ASN A 226 5.26 14.34 20.93
N VAL A 227 5.50 14.35 19.62
CA VAL A 227 5.98 15.53 18.88
C VAL A 227 4.85 16.31 18.21
N GLY A 228 3.59 15.88 18.39
CA GLY A 228 2.40 16.57 17.88
C GLY A 228 2.02 16.23 16.44
N CYS A 229 2.47 15.09 15.89
CA CYS A 229 1.96 14.59 14.62
C CYS A 229 0.48 14.21 14.71
N ILE A 230 -0.24 14.34 13.59
CA ILE A 230 -1.63 13.87 13.46
C ILE A 230 -1.61 12.37 13.26
N VAL A 231 -2.10 11.62 14.26
CA VAL A 231 -2.09 10.15 14.24
C VAL A 231 -3.41 9.60 14.74
N GLU A 232 -3.97 8.64 13.99
CA GLU A 232 -5.08 7.80 14.43
C GLU A 232 -4.59 6.35 14.55
N GLU A 233 -4.93 5.67 15.66
CA GLU A 233 -4.48 4.30 15.93
C GLU A 233 -5.64 3.37 16.25
N HIS A 234 -5.56 2.14 15.74
CA HIS A 234 -6.50 1.06 15.98
C HIS A 234 -5.74 -0.22 16.34
N ILE A 235 -5.67 -0.54 17.64
CA ILE A 235 -5.07 -1.78 18.17
C ILE A 235 -6.18 -2.73 18.58
N ILE A 236 -6.44 -3.75 17.76
CA ILE A 236 -7.67 -4.56 17.83
C ILE A 236 -7.39 -5.93 18.49
N SER A 237 -8.14 -6.23 19.56
CA SER A 237 -8.07 -7.53 20.22
C SER A 237 -8.65 -8.63 19.33
N ASN A 238 -8.09 -9.85 19.44
CA ASN A 238 -8.50 -11.04 18.67
C ASN A 238 -8.41 -10.87 17.15
N LEU A 239 -7.50 -10.02 16.69
CA LEU A 239 -7.19 -9.84 15.28
C LEU A 239 -5.79 -10.37 15.01
N LYS A 240 -5.64 -11.19 13.95
CA LYS A 240 -4.38 -11.78 13.48
C LYS A 240 -3.76 -10.94 12.37
N HIS A 241 -2.54 -11.32 11.93
CA HIS A 241 -1.83 -10.70 10.81
C HIS A 241 -2.58 -10.86 9.48
N GLY A 242 -2.39 -9.89 8.55
CA GLY A 242 -2.81 -10.04 7.17
C GLY A 242 -4.33 -10.13 6.97
N PHE A 243 -5.11 -9.30 7.67
CA PHE A 243 -6.57 -9.35 7.62
C PHE A 243 -7.17 -8.71 6.34
N GLY A 244 -6.36 -8.13 5.43
CA GLY A 244 -6.82 -7.54 4.17
C GLY A 244 -7.96 -6.52 4.38
N VAL A 245 -9.10 -6.70 3.70
CA VAL A 245 -10.27 -5.83 3.87
C VAL A 245 -10.97 -5.98 5.23
N GLY A 246 -10.55 -6.94 6.04
CA GLY A 246 -11.08 -7.15 7.40
C GLY A 246 -12.43 -7.84 7.49
N LYS A 247 -13.07 -8.21 6.38
CA LYS A 247 -14.41 -8.78 6.36
C LYS A 247 -14.52 -10.06 7.17
N GLY A 248 -15.55 -10.14 8.04
CA GLY A 248 -15.74 -11.26 8.96
C GLY A 248 -14.75 -11.31 10.12
N THR A 249 -13.93 -10.28 10.30
CA THR A 249 -13.01 -10.13 11.44
C THR A 249 -13.40 -8.94 12.32
N LYS A 250 -12.65 -8.73 13.40
CA LYS A 250 -12.80 -7.54 14.24
C LYS A 250 -12.33 -6.24 13.57
N ALA A 251 -11.68 -6.32 12.40
CA ALA A 251 -11.27 -5.19 11.60
C ALA A 251 -12.31 -4.80 10.53
N GLU A 252 -13.47 -5.46 10.47
CA GLU A 252 -14.51 -5.09 9.49
C GLU A 252 -14.88 -3.61 9.62
N GLY A 253 -14.88 -2.89 8.47
CA GLY A 253 -15.11 -1.44 8.42
C GLY A 253 -13.88 -0.56 8.64
N TRP A 254 -12.68 -1.13 8.83
CA TRP A 254 -11.47 -0.33 9.05
C TRP A 254 -11.11 0.58 7.87
N ILE A 255 -11.44 0.16 6.65
CA ILE A 255 -11.19 0.96 5.44
C ILE A 255 -12.03 2.25 5.47
N ASP A 256 -13.28 2.18 5.95
CA ASP A 256 -14.15 3.36 6.10
C ASP A 256 -13.55 4.37 7.08
N LEU A 257 -12.94 3.90 8.17
CA LEU A 257 -12.24 4.75 9.15
C LEU A 257 -11.02 5.41 8.52
N ALA A 258 -10.22 4.64 7.79
CA ALA A 258 -9.02 5.16 7.10
C ALA A 258 -9.38 6.17 5.99
N VAL A 259 -10.47 5.94 5.24
CA VAL A 259 -10.98 6.92 4.26
C VAL A 259 -11.42 8.21 4.94
N LYS A 260 -12.18 8.12 6.03
CA LYS A 260 -12.58 9.31 6.81
C LYS A 260 -11.37 10.08 7.35
N PHE A 261 -10.34 9.38 7.81
CA PHE A 261 -9.09 9.99 8.22
C PHE A 261 -8.42 10.71 7.05
N TRP A 262 -8.36 10.10 5.88
CA TRP A 262 -7.82 10.71 4.67
C TRP A 262 -8.61 11.98 4.29
N GLU A 263 -9.94 11.90 4.17
CA GLU A 263 -10.81 13.02 3.82
C GLU A 263 -10.68 14.19 4.80
N LYS A 264 -10.57 13.91 6.11
CA LYS A 264 -10.39 14.92 7.15
C LYS A 264 -9.08 15.70 7.00
N ASN A 265 -8.06 15.10 6.44
CA ASN A 265 -6.73 15.69 6.27
C ASN A 265 -6.49 16.29 4.86
N MET A 266 -7.45 16.15 3.94
CA MET A 266 -7.35 16.75 2.62
C MET A 266 -7.31 18.28 2.72
N LYS A 267 -6.40 18.89 1.94
CA LYS A 267 -6.38 20.35 1.74
C LYS A 267 -7.61 20.74 0.92
N LYS A 268 -8.30 21.75 1.39
CA LYS A 268 -9.46 22.35 0.69
C LYS A 268 -9.01 23.23 -0.44
#